data_4b9fb568c5e18d710aad1bce8aaed206
#
_entry.id   4b9fb568c5e18d710aad1bce8aaed206
#
_cell.length_a   1.000
_cell.length_b   1.000
_cell.length_c   1.000
_cell.angle_alpha   90.00
_cell.angle_beta   90.00
_cell.angle_gamma   90.00
#
_symmetry.space_group_name_H-M   'P 1'
#
loop_
_entity.id
_entity.type
_entity.pdbx_description
1 polymer ?
#
loop_
_entity_poly.entity_id
_entity_poly.type
_entity_poly.pdbx_seq_one_letter_code
_entity_poly.pdbx_strand_id
1 'polypeptide(L)'
;RERGITYLALTDTEMDRHANWLEQARPFQVTSRLLTGAEADSLMSAPQGQFVGGIVTPTDMHAEPALAVPALACLAARAGAQIFETTAVRALDRSGGRVRGVVTEHGRIACEGVILAGGAWARPFLENMGSALPQLAIRGQAFRTAPVKAPSPGPIGTTRGAIRPRTDGGVTIGQSHAGRFDIIPASFTHFRAFVPHAMAHWRTLRLRFGPEFFGALGRNRWRPDQLSPFETARVLDPVPDAGVLRRIKANATEIFPFLRGLPVTETWGGMI
;
A
#
# COMPACT_ATOMS: atom_id res chain seq x y z
N ARG A 1 8.61 1.78 16.50
CA ARG A 1 8.18 1.67 17.92
C ARG A 1 6.91 0.86 17.99
N GLU A 2 6.79 0.03 19.01
CA GLU A 2 5.52 -0.61 19.36
C GLU A 2 4.51 0.47 19.73
N ARG A 3 3.41 0.51 19.01
CA ARG A 3 2.32 1.48 19.22
C ARG A 3 0.96 0.80 19.13
N GLY A 4 0.99 -0.49 18.74
CA GLY A 4 -0.19 -1.26 18.43
C GLY A 4 -0.89 -0.81 17.15
N ILE A 5 -1.80 -1.65 16.69
CA ILE A 5 -2.76 -1.31 15.64
C ILE A 5 -4.15 -1.73 16.10
N THR A 6 -5.15 -0.92 15.79
CA THR A 6 -6.55 -1.21 16.11
C THR A 6 -7.40 -1.16 14.86
N TYR A 7 -8.22 -2.19 14.64
CA TYR A 7 -9.27 -2.18 13.64
C TYR A 7 -10.62 -2.19 14.33
N LEU A 8 -11.41 -1.14 14.14
CA LEU A 8 -12.73 -0.97 14.72
C LEU A 8 -13.79 -1.50 13.77
N ALA A 9 -14.80 -2.17 14.33
CA ALA A 9 -15.94 -2.71 13.61
C ALA A 9 -17.14 -1.77 13.76
N LEU A 10 -17.74 -1.42 12.61
CA LEU A 10 -18.96 -0.61 12.50
C LEU A 10 -20.22 -1.48 12.39
N THR A 11 -20.06 -2.77 12.13
CA THR A 11 -21.13 -3.75 11.95
C THR A 11 -20.77 -5.10 12.57
N ASP A 12 -21.79 -5.90 12.93
CA ASP A 12 -21.59 -7.28 13.42
C ASP A 12 -20.82 -8.14 12.43
N THR A 13 -21.09 -8.01 11.13
CA THR A 13 -20.34 -8.73 10.09
C THR A 13 -18.86 -8.41 10.08
N GLU A 14 -18.46 -7.18 10.39
CA GLU A 14 -17.05 -6.80 10.54
C GLU A 14 -16.45 -7.41 11.80
N MET A 15 -17.23 -7.43 12.89
CA MET A 15 -16.81 -8.06 14.14
C MET A 15 -16.63 -9.56 13.99
N ASP A 16 -17.52 -10.25 13.29
CA ASP A 16 -17.40 -11.66 12.95
C ASP A 16 -16.13 -11.97 12.17
N ARG A 17 -15.76 -11.08 11.22
CA ARG A 17 -14.48 -11.21 10.48
C ARG A 17 -13.28 -11.09 11.41
N HIS A 18 -13.31 -10.16 12.37
CA HIS A 18 -12.23 -10.03 13.36
C HIS A 18 -12.13 -11.25 14.25
N ALA A 19 -13.26 -11.81 14.70
CA ALA A 19 -13.30 -13.02 15.49
C ALA A 19 -12.74 -14.22 14.71
N ASN A 20 -13.21 -14.43 13.49
CA ASN A 20 -12.73 -15.50 12.61
C ASN A 20 -11.24 -15.38 12.28
N TRP A 21 -10.75 -14.17 12.08
CA TRP A 21 -9.32 -13.91 11.86
C TRP A 21 -8.52 -14.29 13.11
N LEU A 22 -8.98 -13.87 14.29
CA LEU A 22 -8.30 -14.16 15.56
C LEU A 22 -8.18 -15.66 15.82
N GLU A 23 -9.25 -16.43 15.55
CA GLU A 23 -9.20 -17.90 15.67
C GLU A 23 -8.11 -18.51 14.77
N GLN A 24 -8.01 -18.05 13.52
CA GLN A 24 -6.98 -18.51 12.58
C GLN A 24 -5.57 -18.06 13.00
N ALA A 25 -5.46 -16.91 13.65
CA ALA A 25 -4.19 -16.33 14.06
C ALA A 25 -3.64 -16.94 15.38
N ARG A 26 -4.47 -17.55 16.23
CA ARG A 26 -4.07 -18.14 17.52
C ARG A 26 -2.85 -19.07 17.45
N PRO A 27 -2.72 -19.99 16.47
CA PRO A 27 -1.55 -20.87 16.39
C PRO A 27 -0.23 -20.13 16.15
N PHE A 28 -0.28 -18.88 15.69
CA PHE A 28 0.88 -18.06 15.35
C PHE A 28 1.34 -17.15 16.50
N GLN A 29 0.82 -17.35 17.72
CA GLN A 29 1.22 -16.64 18.93
C GLN A 29 1.08 -15.10 18.83
N VAL A 30 0.10 -14.61 18.07
CA VAL A 30 -0.18 -13.18 17.97
C VAL A 30 -0.79 -12.66 19.29
N THR A 31 -0.45 -11.43 19.64
CA THR A 31 -0.95 -10.77 20.88
C THR A 31 -2.30 -10.08 20.70
N SER A 32 -2.97 -10.36 19.59
CA SER A 32 -4.24 -9.73 19.24
C SER A 32 -5.36 -10.17 20.16
N ARG A 33 -6.25 -9.22 20.49
CA ARG A 33 -7.48 -9.49 21.22
C ARG A 33 -8.66 -8.69 20.64
N LEU A 34 -9.85 -9.21 20.86
CA LEU A 34 -11.06 -8.47 20.52
C LEU A 34 -11.30 -7.33 21.52
N LEU A 35 -11.94 -6.28 21.04
CA LEU A 35 -12.48 -5.18 21.81
C LEU A 35 -14.01 -5.27 21.80
N THR A 36 -14.61 -5.00 22.95
CA THR A 36 -16.06 -4.76 23.04
C THR A 36 -16.41 -3.40 22.44
N GLY A 37 -17.69 -3.16 22.12
CA GLY A 37 -18.16 -1.86 21.66
C GLY A 37 -17.83 -0.75 22.66
N ALA A 38 -18.03 -0.99 23.94
CA ALA A 38 -17.71 0.00 24.99
C ALA A 38 -16.21 0.34 25.07
N GLU A 39 -15.30 -0.63 24.88
CA GLU A 39 -13.86 -0.39 24.80
C GLU A 39 -13.51 0.42 23.55
N ALA A 40 -14.14 0.10 22.41
CA ALA A 40 -13.92 0.80 21.14
C ALA A 40 -14.42 2.27 21.19
N ASP A 41 -15.62 2.48 21.73
CA ASP A 41 -16.19 3.82 21.93
C ASP A 41 -15.32 4.65 22.89
N SER A 42 -14.87 4.06 24.01
CA SER A 42 -13.99 4.71 24.98
C SER A 42 -12.65 5.10 24.37
N LEU A 43 -12.03 4.21 23.58
CA LEU A 43 -10.76 4.49 22.88
C LEU A 43 -10.89 5.72 21.99
N MET A 44 -12.03 5.87 21.33
CA MET A 44 -12.29 6.95 20.36
C MET A 44 -12.91 8.20 21.01
N SER A 45 -13.24 8.17 22.29
CA SER A 45 -14.10 9.17 22.94
C SER A 45 -15.39 9.40 22.13
N ALA A 46 -15.92 8.31 21.61
CA ALA A 46 -17.08 8.31 20.71
C ALA A 46 -18.39 8.21 21.53
N PRO A 47 -19.52 8.58 20.94
CA PRO A 47 -20.84 8.28 21.51
C PRO A 47 -21.01 6.77 21.70
N GLN A 48 -21.72 6.41 22.77
CA GLN A 48 -22.02 5.01 23.06
C GLN A 48 -22.77 4.35 21.88
N GLY A 49 -22.29 3.17 21.47
CA GLY A 49 -22.88 2.41 20.38
C GLY A 49 -22.45 2.85 18.97
N GLN A 50 -21.42 3.68 18.86
CA GLN A 50 -20.87 4.04 17.54
C GLN A 50 -20.11 2.86 16.91
N PHE A 51 -19.43 2.06 17.73
CA PHE A 51 -18.69 0.88 17.29
C PHE A 51 -19.28 -0.39 17.92
N VAL A 52 -19.41 -1.45 17.13
CA VAL A 52 -19.84 -2.77 17.61
C VAL A 52 -18.71 -3.44 18.42
N GLY A 53 -17.46 -3.12 18.09
CA GLY A 53 -16.26 -3.66 18.70
C GLY A 53 -15.04 -3.40 17.87
N GLY A 54 -14.06 -4.30 17.96
CA GLY A 54 -12.84 -4.22 17.17
C GLY A 54 -11.86 -5.33 17.51
N ILE A 55 -10.66 -5.19 16.94
CA ILE A 55 -9.51 -6.02 17.27
C ILE A 55 -8.28 -5.13 17.44
N VAL A 56 -7.50 -5.38 18.48
CA VAL A 56 -6.24 -4.69 18.76
C VAL A 56 -5.09 -5.66 18.82
N THR A 57 -3.97 -5.30 18.20
CA THR A 57 -2.68 -6.00 18.31
C THR A 57 -1.68 -5.06 18.97
N PRO A 58 -1.45 -5.14 20.29
CA PRO A 58 -0.64 -4.17 21.05
C PRO A 58 0.82 -4.13 20.62
N THR A 59 1.38 -5.26 20.19
CA THR A 59 2.80 -5.40 19.83
C THR A 59 3.11 -4.98 18.41
N ASP A 60 2.11 -4.63 17.60
CA ASP A 60 2.34 -4.14 16.24
C ASP A 60 3.10 -2.82 16.26
N MET A 61 3.95 -2.67 15.24
CA MET A 61 4.79 -1.51 15.08
C MET A 61 4.41 -0.73 13.81
N HIS A 62 4.66 0.55 13.84
CA HIS A 62 4.62 1.36 12.63
C HIS A 62 5.90 2.19 12.47
N ALA A 63 6.18 2.56 11.24
CA ALA A 63 7.30 3.43 10.89
C ALA A 63 6.82 4.61 10.03
N GLU A 64 7.58 5.69 10.06
CA GLU A 64 7.47 6.76 9.08
C GLU A 64 8.27 6.37 7.83
N PRO A 65 7.65 6.08 6.67
CA PRO A 65 8.37 5.60 5.49
C PRO A 65 9.47 6.55 5.03
N ALA A 66 9.20 7.87 5.09
CA ALA A 66 10.16 8.90 4.70
C ALA A 66 11.42 8.95 5.60
N LEU A 67 11.37 8.39 6.80
CA LEU A 67 12.52 8.27 7.71
C LEU A 67 13.10 6.86 7.72
N ALA A 68 12.24 5.84 7.67
CA ALA A 68 12.65 4.45 7.80
C ALA A 68 13.43 3.96 6.57
N VAL A 69 12.98 4.30 5.36
CA VAL A 69 13.63 3.83 4.12
C VAL A 69 15.04 4.40 3.98
N PRO A 70 15.30 5.71 4.12
CA PRO A 70 16.67 6.24 4.09
C PRO A 70 17.56 5.69 5.22
N ALA A 71 17.00 5.51 6.42
CA ALA A 71 17.76 4.94 7.54
C ALA A 71 18.19 3.50 7.26
N LEU A 72 17.30 2.67 6.70
CA LEU A 72 17.61 1.30 6.30
C LEU A 72 18.66 1.28 5.18
N ALA A 73 18.58 2.17 4.20
CA ALA A 73 19.55 2.31 3.14
C ALA A 73 20.95 2.67 3.72
N CYS A 74 21.01 3.64 4.64
CA CYS A 74 22.25 3.99 5.32
C CYS A 74 22.84 2.81 6.12
N LEU A 75 22.00 2.04 6.82
CA LEU A 75 22.46 0.86 7.55
C LEU A 75 23.00 -0.23 6.61
N ALA A 76 22.30 -0.48 5.52
CA ALA A 76 22.74 -1.44 4.50
C ALA A 76 24.10 -1.02 3.89
N ALA A 77 24.26 0.25 3.54
CA ALA A 77 25.51 0.78 3.01
C ALA A 77 26.66 0.64 4.02
N ARG A 78 26.44 0.92 5.31
CA ARG A 78 27.42 0.69 6.39
C ARG A 78 27.78 -0.79 6.54
N ALA A 79 26.86 -1.69 6.23
CA ALA A 79 27.09 -3.13 6.22
C ALA A 79 27.76 -3.64 4.93
N GLY A 80 28.15 -2.75 4.01
CA GLY A 80 28.87 -3.07 2.78
C GLY A 80 27.98 -3.22 1.53
N ALA A 81 26.68 -2.97 1.63
CA ALA A 81 25.81 -2.98 0.45
C ALA A 81 26.11 -1.76 -0.45
N GLN A 82 26.15 -2.01 -1.76
CA GLN A 82 26.22 -0.93 -2.75
C GLN A 82 24.81 -0.54 -3.19
N ILE A 83 24.49 0.74 -3.13
CA ILE A 83 23.19 1.28 -3.52
C ILE A 83 23.37 2.12 -4.78
N PHE A 84 22.71 1.73 -5.86
CA PHE A 84 22.75 2.42 -7.14
C PHE A 84 21.40 3.12 -7.36
N GLU A 85 21.37 4.41 -7.10
CA GLU A 85 20.23 5.24 -7.44
C GLU A 85 20.20 5.55 -8.94
N THR A 86 19.06 5.98 -9.47
CA THR A 86 18.90 6.32 -10.91
C THR A 86 19.44 5.24 -11.85
N THR A 87 19.34 3.97 -11.46
CA THR A 87 19.89 2.84 -12.18
C THR A 87 18.80 1.80 -12.43
N ALA A 88 18.18 1.88 -13.61
CA ALA A 88 17.14 0.92 -13.99
C ALA A 88 17.76 -0.42 -14.42
N VAL A 89 17.21 -1.50 -13.88
CA VAL A 89 17.52 -2.86 -14.34
C VAL A 89 16.59 -3.21 -15.51
N ARG A 90 17.16 -3.41 -16.69
CA ARG A 90 16.43 -3.72 -17.92
C ARG A 90 16.10 -5.18 -18.10
N ALA A 91 17.03 -6.07 -17.68
CA ALA A 91 16.89 -7.50 -17.87
C ALA A 91 17.76 -8.30 -16.91
N LEU A 92 17.46 -9.61 -16.80
CA LEU A 92 18.38 -10.56 -16.20
C LEU A 92 19.40 -11.02 -17.24
N ASP A 93 20.67 -11.06 -16.88
CA ASP A 93 21.69 -11.76 -17.63
C ASP A 93 21.68 -13.26 -17.23
N ARG A 94 21.43 -14.13 -18.19
CA ARG A 94 21.31 -15.57 -17.98
C ARG A 94 22.24 -16.34 -18.90
N SER A 95 22.88 -17.36 -18.36
CA SER A 95 23.67 -18.30 -19.13
C SER A 95 23.51 -19.73 -18.55
N GLY A 96 23.28 -20.73 -19.39
CA GLY A 96 23.05 -22.09 -18.95
C GLY A 96 21.87 -22.27 -18.00
N GLY A 97 20.80 -21.48 -18.17
CA GLY A 97 19.60 -21.51 -17.31
C GLY A 97 19.76 -20.85 -15.94
N ARG A 98 20.93 -20.29 -15.63
CA ARG A 98 21.24 -19.62 -14.35
C ARG A 98 21.37 -18.12 -14.51
N VAL A 99 21.02 -17.37 -13.46
CA VAL A 99 21.30 -15.95 -13.36
C VAL A 99 22.83 -15.75 -13.22
N ARG A 100 23.38 -14.83 -13.99
CA ARG A 100 24.80 -14.43 -13.99
C ARG A 100 24.98 -12.96 -13.71
N GLY A 101 23.88 -12.21 -13.69
CA GLY A 101 23.90 -10.78 -13.46
C GLY A 101 22.59 -10.12 -13.85
N VAL A 102 22.64 -8.82 -13.86
CA VAL A 102 21.58 -7.94 -14.40
C VAL A 102 22.16 -7.00 -15.45
N VAL A 103 21.34 -6.66 -16.43
CA VAL A 103 21.65 -5.62 -17.44
C VAL A 103 20.94 -4.36 -16.97
N THR A 104 21.71 -3.32 -16.71
CA THR A 104 21.21 -2.00 -16.33
C THR A 104 21.34 -1.03 -17.50
N GLU A 105 20.80 0.17 -17.35
CA GLU A 105 21.00 1.27 -18.30
C GLU A 105 22.48 1.74 -18.39
N HIS A 106 23.30 1.45 -17.37
CA HIS A 106 24.70 1.82 -17.28
C HIS A 106 25.67 0.66 -17.55
N GLY A 107 25.15 -0.52 -17.86
CA GLY A 107 25.96 -1.70 -18.14
C GLY A 107 25.53 -2.92 -17.31
N ARG A 108 26.40 -3.92 -17.30
CA ARG A 108 26.15 -5.19 -16.65
C ARG A 108 26.70 -5.21 -15.23
N ILE A 109 25.92 -5.70 -14.28
CA ILE A 109 26.36 -6.01 -12.91
C ILE A 109 26.29 -7.52 -12.72
N ALA A 110 27.42 -8.17 -12.41
CA ALA A 110 27.51 -9.61 -12.18
C ALA A 110 26.94 -9.95 -10.79
N CYS A 111 26.11 -10.99 -10.72
CA CYS A 111 25.58 -11.54 -9.47
C CYS A 111 25.10 -12.97 -9.69
N GLU A 112 25.00 -13.75 -8.61
CA GLU A 112 24.55 -15.15 -8.64
C GLU A 112 23.04 -15.30 -8.41
N GLY A 113 22.39 -14.27 -7.86
CA GLY A 113 20.96 -14.24 -7.58
C GLY A 113 20.39 -12.84 -7.61
N VAL A 114 19.10 -12.72 -7.87
CA VAL A 114 18.36 -11.46 -7.91
C VAL A 114 17.09 -11.58 -7.10
N ILE A 115 16.88 -10.64 -6.18
CA ILE A 115 15.61 -10.48 -5.46
C ILE A 115 14.86 -9.33 -6.11
N LEU A 116 13.70 -9.63 -6.70
CA LEU A 116 12.83 -8.64 -7.32
C LEU A 116 11.87 -8.07 -6.28
N ALA A 117 12.17 -6.88 -5.78
CA ALA A 117 11.36 -6.13 -4.82
C ALA A 117 10.78 -4.85 -5.46
N GLY A 118 10.42 -4.91 -6.73
CA GLY A 118 10.04 -3.76 -7.57
C GLY A 118 8.60 -3.26 -7.39
N GLY A 119 7.82 -3.76 -6.42
CA GLY A 119 6.43 -3.33 -6.20
C GLY A 119 5.60 -3.47 -7.49
N ALA A 120 4.94 -2.40 -7.91
CA ALA A 120 4.13 -2.39 -9.15
C ALA A 120 4.95 -2.63 -10.43
N TRP A 121 6.27 -2.44 -10.41
CA TRP A 121 7.18 -2.74 -11.51
C TRP A 121 7.51 -4.22 -11.66
N ALA A 122 7.23 -5.05 -10.64
CA ALA A 122 7.59 -6.47 -10.65
C ALA A 122 6.90 -7.23 -11.80
N ARG A 123 5.61 -6.96 -12.03
CA ARG A 123 4.86 -7.60 -13.11
C ARG A 123 5.45 -7.33 -14.50
N PRO A 124 5.57 -6.08 -14.98
CA PRO A 124 6.11 -5.84 -16.33
C PRO A 124 7.54 -6.37 -16.49
N PHE A 125 8.36 -6.32 -15.43
CA PHE A 125 9.70 -6.91 -15.47
C PHE A 125 9.66 -8.43 -15.70
N LEU A 126 8.84 -9.15 -14.95
CA LEU A 126 8.70 -10.61 -15.10
C LEU A 126 8.07 -11.00 -16.42
N GLU A 127 7.03 -10.29 -16.87
CA GLU A 127 6.40 -10.54 -18.18
C GLU A 127 7.40 -10.34 -19.33
N ASN A 128 8.28 -9.33 -19.23
CA ASN A 128 9.36 -9.16 -20.21
C ASN A 128 10.37 -10.31 -20.20
N MET A 129 10.51 -11.02 -19.06
CA MET A 129 11.35 -12.23 -18.93
C MET A 129 10.62 -13.52 -19.30
N GLY A 130 9.37 -13.45 -19.75
CA GLY A 130 8.55 -14.61 -20.11
C GLY A 130 7.89 -15.31 -18.93
N SER A 131 7.87 -14.68 -17.75
CA SER A 131 7.21 -15.22 -16.54
C SER A 131 5.96 -14.43 -16.23
N ALA A 132 4.85 -15.10 -15.94
CA ALA A 132 3.61 -14.45 -15.55
C ALA A 132 3.59 -14.12 -14.06
N LEU A 133 3.19 -12.89 -13.72
CA LEU A 133 2.86 -12.48 -12.37
C LEU A 133 1.46 -11.85 -12.38
N PRO A 134 0.41 -12.50 -11.86
CA PRO A 134 -0.92 -11.94 -11.78
C PRO A 134 -0.97 -10.84 -10.72
N GLN A 135 -0.49 -9.66 -11.08
CA GLN A 135 -0.48 -8.45 -10.26
C GLN A 135 -1.10 -7.31 -11.06
N LEU A 136 -2.07 -6.63 -10.46
CA LEU A 136 -2.68 -5.42 -11.00
C LEU A 136 -2.52 -4.28 -9.99
N ALA A 137 -2.07 -3.14 -10.47
CA ALA A 137 -1.81 -1.99 -9.62
C ALA A 137 -3.09 -1.15 -9.42
N ILE A 138 -3.31 -0.73 -8.18
CA ILE A 138 -4.39 0.19 -7.79
C ILE A 138 -3.76 1.50 -7.35
N ARG A 139 -4.33 2.63 -7.77
CA ARG A 139 -3.94 3.94 -7.26
C ARG A 139 -4.56 4.15 -5.88
N GLY A 140 -3.78 3.93 -4.83
CA GLY A 140 -4.08 4.37 -3.49
C GLY A 140 -3.86 5.88 -3.34
N GLN A 141 -4.57 6.50 -2.41
CA GLN A 141 -4.44 7.92 -2.13
C GLN A 141 -4.55 8.17 -0.65
N ALA A 142 -3.78 9.13 -0.17
CA ALA A 142 -3.79 9.55 1.21
C ALA A 142 -3.50 11.05 1.32
N PHE A 143 -3.73 11.59 2.50
CA PHE A 143 -3.35 12.95 2.84
C PHE A 143 -2.91 13.02 4.30
N ARG A 144 -2.21 14.08 4.66
CA ARG A 144 -1.87 14.38 6.05
C ARG A 144 -2.46 15.70 6.50
N THR A 145 -2.66 15.81 7.80
CA THR A 145 -3.19 17.01 8.46
C THR A 145 -2.09 17.80 9.16
N ALA A 146 -2.44 19.04 9.53
CA ALA A 146 -1.72 19.76 10.58
C ALA A 146 -1.70 18.95 11.89
N PRO A 147 -0.79 19.27 12.85
CA PRO A 147 -0.72 18.62 14.14
C PRO A 147 -2.05 18.62 14.88
N VAL A 148 -2.37 17.48 15.49
CA VAL A 148 -3.60 17.26 16.28
C VAL A 148 -3.37 16.14 17.29
N LYS A 149 -4.02 16.23 18.44
CA LYS A 149 -3.98 15.12 19.40
C LYS A 149 -4.81 13.95 18.88
N ALA A 150 -4.12 12.89 18.46
CA ALA A 150 -4.78 11.64 18.04
C ALA A 150 -5.29 10.86 19.26
N PRO A 151 -6.40 10.10 19.13
CA PRO A 151 -6.99 9.33 20.21
C PRO A 151 -6.15 8.13 20.65
N SER A 152 -5.26 7.65 19.80
CA SER A 152 -4.36 6.52 20.04
C SER A 152 -2.95 6.84 19.57
N PRO A 153 -1.92 6.30 20.22
CA PRO A 153 -0.55 6.41 19.73
C PRO A 153 -0.28 5.55 18.48
N GLY A 154 -1.10 4.55 18.22
CA GLY A 154 -1.03 3.64 17.07
C GLY A 154 -2.05 3.96 15.99
N PRO A 155 -1.92 3.32 14.80
CA PRO A 155 -2.91 3.41 13.75
C PRO A 155 -4.27 2.85 14.18
N ILE A 156 -5.33 3.49 13.68
CA ILE A 156 -6.70 3.01 13.82
C ILE A 156 -7.33 2.91 12.43
N GLY A 157 -7.91 1.77 12.13
CA GLY A 157 -8.59 1.49 10.86
C GLY A 157 -10.04 1.10 11.04
N THR A 158 -10.84 1.42 10.05
CA THR A 158 -12.18 0.90 9.82
C THR A 158 -12.33 0.61 8.31
N THR A 159 -13.40 -0.01 7.88
CA THR A 159 -13.68 -0.19 6.44
C THR A 159 -13.93 1.13 5.71
N ARG A 160 -14.27 2.21 6.43
CA ARG A 160 -14.61 3.53 5.85
C ARG A 160 -13.49 4.56 5.96
N GLY A 161 -12.44 4.30 6.74
CA GLY A 161 -11.30 5.20 6.89
C GLY A 161 -10.28 4.67 7.86
N ALA A 162 -9.05 5.11 7.70
CA ALA A 162 -7.96 4.79 8.60
C ALA A 162 -7.14 6.04 8.91
N ILE A 163 -6.66 6.12 10.12
CA ILE A 163 -5.77 7.17 10.60
C ILE A 163 -4.47 6.55 11.10
N ARG A 164 -3.36 7.21 10.85
CA ARG A 164 -2.05 6.88 11.40
C ARG A 164 -1.39 8.13 11.98
N PRO A 165 -1.22 8.18 13.32
CA PRO A 165 -0.48 9.27 13.94
C PRO A 165 0.95 9.35 13.42
N ARG A 166 1.46 10.56 13.27
CA ARG A 166 2.78 10.88 12.72
C ARG A 166 3.71 11.42 13.79
N THR A 167 5.01 11.35 13.53
CA THR A 167 6.03 11.89 14.45
C THR A 167 6.05 13.42 14.47
N ASP A 168 5.52 14.07 13.43
CA ASP A 168 5.37 15.53 13.35
C ASP A 168 4.11 16.06 14.08
N GLY A 169 3.36 15.17 14.73
CA GLY A 169 2.12 15.50 15.44
C GLY A 169 0.88 15.52 14.56
N GLY A 170 1.00 15.42 13.25
CA GLY A 170 -0.12 15.29 12.32
C GLY A 170 -0.65 13.86 12.24
N VAL A 171 -1.64 13.66 11.40
CA VAL A 171 -2.24 12.35 11.12
C VAL A 171 -2.26 12.09 9.64
N THR A 172 -1.79 10.92 9.21
CA THR A 172 -2.03 10.42 7.85
C THR A 172 -3.40 9.78 7.80
N ILE A 173 -4.17 10.10 6.77
CA ILE A 173 -5.53 9.60 6.56
C ILE A 173 -5.58 8.91 5.20
N GLY A 174 -6.12 7.69 5.20
CA GLY A 174 -6.36 6.89 4.00
C GLY A 174 -7.64 6.08 4.14
N GLN A 175 -8.01 5.39 3.10
CA GLN A 175 -9.12 4.45 3.11
C GLN A 175 -8.76 3.23 2.26
N SER A 176 -8.85 2.05 2.84
CA SER A 176 -8.73 0.80 2.09
C SER A 176 -9.84 0.70 1.05
N HIS A 177 -9.53 0.10 -0.10
CA HIS A 177 -10.47 -0.11 -1.21
C HIS A 177 -11.07 1.18 -1.84
N ALA A 178 -10.59 2.37 -1.47
CA ALA A 178 -10.99 3.63 -2.08
C ALA A 178 -10.13 4.02 -3.29
N GLY A 179 -9.40 3.06 -3.84
CA GLY A 179 -8.49 3.26 -4.96
C GLY A 179 -9.20 3.34 -6.31
N ARG A 180 -8.48 3.88 -7.28
CA ARG A 180 -8.84 3.85 -8.68
C ARG A 180 -8.02 2.78 -9.41
N PHE A 181 -8.69 1.97 -10.19
CA PHE A 181 -8.08 0.96 -11.03
C PHE A 181 -8.06 1.43 -12.49
N ASP A 182 -6.88 1.68 -13.02
CA ASP A 182 -6.71 1.99 -14.44
C ASP A 182 -6.60 0.68 -15.23
N ILE A 183 -7.47 0.52 -16.22
CA ILE A 183 -7.46 -0.65 -17.10
C ILE A 183 -6.20 -0.56 -17.98
N ILE A 184 -5.39 -1.60 -17.95
CA ILE A 184 -4.16 -1.77 -18.73
C ILE A 184 -4.22 -3.12 -19.47
N PRO A 185 -3.37 -3.40 -20.46
CA PRO A 185 -3.37 -4.69 -21.18
C PRO A 185 -3.33 -5.91 -20.25
N ALA A 186 -2.57 -5.84 -19.16
CA ALA A 186 -2.50 -6.92 -18.15
C ALA A 186 -3.84 -7.21 -17.46
N SER A 187 -4.77 -6.25 -17.43
CA SER A 187 -6.13 -6.47 -16.89
C SER A 187 -6.87 -7.55 -17.66
N PHE A 188 -6.62 -7.67 -18.96
CA PHE A 188 -7.21 -8.70 -19.81
C PHE A 188 -6.43 -10.02 -19.72
N THR A 189 -5.10 -9.95 -19.70
CA THR A 189 -4.25 -11.15 -19.58
C THR A 189 -4.51 -11.90 -18.27
N HIS A 190 -4.66 -11.19 -17.17
CA HIS A 190 -4.87 -11.76 -15.84
C HIS A 190 -6.34 -11.74 -15.38
N PHE A 191 -7.28 -11.46 -16.27
CA PHE A 191 -8.70 -11.27 -15.95
C PHE A 191 -9.26 -12.36 -15.04
N ARG A 192 -9.02 -13.64 -15.39
CA ARG A 192 -9.56 -14.79 -14.63
C ARG A 192 -9.12 -14.81 -13.18
N ALA A 193 -7.89 -14.37 -12.87
CA ALA A 193 -7.39 -14.35 -11.51
C ALA A 193 -8.07 -13.25 -10.66
N PHE A 194 -8.57 -12.18 -11.28
CA PHE A 194 -9.14 -11.03 -10.58
C PHE A 194 -10.67 -10.95 -10.58
N VAL A 195 -11.37 -11.80 -11.35
CA VAL A 195 -12.83 -11.83 -11.38
C VAL A 195 -13.46 -11.97 -9.99
N PRO A 196 -13.04 -12.92 -9.13
CA PRO A 196 -13.65 -13.07 -7.80
C PRO A 196 -13.49 -11.80 -6.95
N HIS A 197 -12.30 -11.18 -7.00
CA HIS A 197 -12.03 -9.94 -6.28
C HIS A 197 -12.84 -8.76 -6.84
N ALA A 198 -12.91 -8.63 -8.14
CA ALA A 198 -13.72 -7.59 -8.80
C ALA A 198 -15.20 -7.73 -8.47
N MET A 199 -15.73 -8.94 -8.44
CA MET A 199 -17.11 -9.22 -8.05
C MET A 199 -17.39 -8.87 -6.57
N ALA A 200 -16.43 -9.18 -5.67
CA ALA A 200 -16.58 -8.85 -4.25
C ALA A 200 -16.53 -7.34 -3.98
N HIS A 201 -15.83 -6.57 -4.81
CA HIS A 201 -15.54 -5.15 -4.59
C HIS A 201 -16.08 -4.21 -5.68
N TRP A 202 -16.99 -4.67 -6.55
CA TRP A 202 -17.46 -3.92 -7.70
C TRP A 202 -18.05 -2.53 -7.36
N ARG A 203 -18.61 -2.35 -6.16
CA ARG A 203 -19.18 -1.08 -5.70
C ARG A 203 -18.11 -0.06 -5.28
N THR A 204 -16.94 -0.52 -4.88
CA THR A 204 -15.86 0.33 -4.37
C THR A 204 -14.75 0.51 -5.40
N LEU A 205 -14.61 -0.43 -6.33
CA LEU A 205 -13.62 -0.41 -7.38
C LEU A 205 -14.05 0.54 -8.51
N ARG A 206 -13.28 1.61 -8.71
CA ARG A 206 -13.50 2.56 -9.80
C ARG A 206 -12.61 2.21 -10.99
N LEU A 207 -13.21 1.57 -11.98
CA LEU A 207 -12.53 1.26 -13.24
C LEU A 207 -12.43 2.52 -14.10
N ARG A 208 -11.26 2.74 -14.69
CA ARG A 208 -11.05 3.80 -15.67
C ARG A 208 -10.24 3.27 -16.85
N PHE A 209 -10.72 3.57 -18.03
CA PHE A 209 -9.95 3.46 -19.27
C PHE A 209 -9.35 4.85 -19.59
N GLY A 210 -8.05 4.89 -19.91
CA GLY A 210 -7.38 6.16 -20.15
C GLY A 210 -5.94 5.99 -20.63
N PRO A 211 -5.15 7.08 -20.62
CA PRO A 211 -3.76 7.09 -21.12
C PRO A 211 -2.86 6.02 -20.50
N GLU A 212 -3.18 5.58 -19.28
CA GLU A 212 -2.42 4.54 -18.56
C GLU A 212 -2.42 3.19 -19.29
N PHE A 213 -3.39 2.95 -20.18
CA PHE A 213 -3.40 1.76 -21.03
C PHE A 213 -2.11 1.64 -21.86
N PHE A 214 -1.60 2.77 -22.33
CA PHE A 214 -0.35 2.89 -23.10
C PHE A 214 0.82 3.37 -22.23
N GLY A 215 0.58 3.58 -20.94
CA GLY A 215 1.56 4.08 -20.00
C GLY A 215 2.65 3.05 -19.65
N ALA A 216 3.55 3.45 -18.77
CA ALA A 216 4.71 2.64 -18.39
C ALA A 216 4.33 1.27 -17.83
N LEU A 217 3.26 1.16 -17.01
CA LEU A 217 2.75 -0.11 -16.51
C LEU A 217 1.99 -0.94 -17.55
N GLY A 218 1.57 -0.34 -18.66
CA GLY A 218 0.97 -1.05 -19.80
C GLY A 218 2.00 -1.72 -20.71
N ARG A 219 3.23 -1.24 -20.69
CA ARG A 219 4.32 -1.75 -21.55
C ARG A 219 5.04 -2.90 -20.84
N ASN A 220 5.03 -4.09 -21.43
CA ASN A 220 5.62 -5.29 -20.88
C ASN A 220 6.66 -5.96 -21.80
N ARG A 221 7.12 -5.27 -22.86
CA ARG A 221 8.14 -5.78 -23.79
C ARG A 221 9.12 -4.70 -24.20
N TRP A 222 10.39 -4.97 -24.00
CA TRP A 222 11.55 -4.18 -24.44
C TRP A 222 12.77 -5.08 -24.55
N ARG A 223 13.76 -4.65 -25.30
CA ARG A 223 15.05 -5.35 -25.40
C ARG A 223 16.04 -4.77 -24.38
N PRO A 224 17.08 -5.54 -23.98
CA PRO A 224 18.08 -5.05 -23.02
C PRO A 224 18.86 -3.82 -23.51
N ASP A 225 18.95 -3.63 -24.83
CA ASP A 225 19.60 -2.49 -25.47
C ASP A 225 18.65 -1.29 -25.72
N GLN A 226 17.41 -1.38 -25.31
CA GLN A 226 16.38 -0.35 -25.49
C GLN A 226 15.97 0.29 -24.17
N LEU A 227 15.45 1.51 -24.29
CA LEU A 227 14.85 2.24 -23.17
C LEU A 227 13.70 1.45 -22.56
N SER A 228 13.79 1.17 -21.28
CA SER A 228 12.78 0.44 -20.52
C SER A 228 11.69 1.37 -19.95
N PRO A 229 10.52 0.85 -19.56
CA PRO A 229 9.52 1.62 -18.85
C PRO A 229 10.04 2.23 -17.54
N PHE A 230 11.01 1.60 -16.91
CA PHE A 230 11.61 2.02 -15.63
C PHE A 230 12.46 3.29 -15.76
N GLU A 231 12.98 3.56 -16.93
CA GLU A 231 13.72 4.77 -17.26
C GLU A 231 12.79 5.91 -17.67
N THR A 232 11.68 5.58 -18.36
CA THR A 232 10.68 6.58 -18.78
C THR A 232 9.81 7.07 -17.62
N ALA A 233 9.58 6.23 -16.62
CA ALA A 233 8.83 6.55 -15.42
C ALA A 233 9.55 5.99 -14.18
N ARG A 234 10.60 6.69 -13.73
CA ARG A 234 11.44 6.23 -12.62
C ARG A 234 10.68 6.12 -11.30
N VAL A 235 9.70 6.97 -11.10
CA VAL A 235 8.86 7.01 -9.90
C VAL A 235 7.40 6.91 -10.33
N LEU A 236 6.66 6.01 -9.67
CA LEU A 236 5.22 5.90 -9.82
C LEU A 236 4.55 6.78 -8.77
N ASP A 237 4.46 8.06 -9.06
CA ASP A 237 3.82 9.06 -8.22
C ASP A 237 2.57 9.64 -8.92
N PRO A 238 1.45 8.91 -8.91
CA PRO A 238 0.25 9.33 -9.60
C PRO A 238 -0.38 10.52 -8.91
N VAL A 239 -0.76 11.53 -9.72
CA VAL A 239 -1.48 12.70 -9.20
C VAL A 239 -2.76 12.25 -8.49
N PRO A 240 -2.99 12.70 -7.25
CA PRO A 240 -4.18 12.35 -6.49
C PRO A 240 -5.48 12.84 -7.17
N ASP A 241 -6.51 12.02 -7.12
CA ASP A 241 -7.85 12.39 -7.58
C ASP A 241 -8.59 13.17 -6.49
N ALA A 242 -8.86 14.45 -6.76
CA ALA A 242 -9.54 15.33 -5.80
C ALA A 242 -10.92 14.83 -5.36
N GLY A 243 -11.66 14.12 -6.23
CA GLY A 243 -12.95 13.54 -5.88
C GLY A 243 -12.82 12.38 -4.90
N VAL A 244 -11.81 11.54 -5.09
CA VAL A 244 -11.51 10.44 -4.17
C VAL A 244 -11.04 10.99 -2.82
N LEU A 245 -10.13 11.98 -2.82
CA LEU A 245 -9.66 12.62 -1.58
C LEU A 245 -10.80 13.27 -0.78
N ARG A 246 -11.71 13.99 -1.45
CA ARG A 246 -12.90 14.57 -0.78
C ARG A 246 -13.75 13.50 -0.11
N ARG A 247 -13.96 12.35 -0.77
CA ARG A 247 -14.72 11.22 -0.21
C ARG A 247 -13.99 10.61 0.98
N ILE A 248 -12.68 10.37 0.87
CA ILE A 248 -11.87 9.86 2.00
C ILE A 248 -11.98 10.81 3.18
N LYS A 249 -11.85 12.13 2.94
CA LYS A 249 -11.96 13.14 4.00
C LYS A 249 -13.34 13.13 4.65
N ALA A 250 -14.42 13.07 3.86
CA ALA A 250 -15.79 13.03 4.38
C ALA A 250 -16.01 11.79 5.25
N ASN A 251 -15.67 10.60 4.74
CA ASN A 251 -15.80 9.34 5.48
C ASN A 251 -14.96 9.34 6.78
N ALA A 252 -13.71 9.79 6.70
CA ALA A 252 -12.84 9.87 7.86
C ALA A 252 -13.37 10.87 8.91
N THR A 253 -13.89 12.03 8.49
CA THR A 253 -14.43 13.06 9.40
C THR A 253 -15.72 12.60 10.09
N GLU A 254 -16.50 11.75 9.44
CA GLU A 254 -17.69 11.14 10.04
C GLU A 254 -17.31 10.16 11.17
N ILE A 255 -16.31 9.30 10.92
CA ILE A 255 -15.86 8.28 11.88
C ILE A 255 -14.97 8.88 12.98
N PHE A 256 -14.15 9.86 12.61
CA PHE A 256 -13.16 10.51 13.47
C PHE A 256 -13.47 12.01 13.60
N PRO A 257 -14.45 12.41 14.44
CA PRO A 257 -14.91 13.80 14.51
C PRO A 257 -13.82 14.82 14.85
N PHE A 258 -12.74 14.41 15.52
CA PHE A 258 -11.60 15.28 15.84
C PHE A 258 -10.85 15.80 14.59
N LEU A 259 -11.11 15.22 13.42
CA LEU A 259 -10.55 15.67 12.13
C LEU A 259 -11.32 16.86 11.52
N ARG A 260 -12.46 17.24 12.08
CA ARG A 260 -13.27 18.35 11.55
C ARG A 260 -12.50 19.66 11.60
N GLY A 261 -12.53 20.38 10.48
CA GLY A 261 -11.86 21.67 10.38
C GLY A 261 -10.34 21.64 10.29
N LEU A 262 -9.70 20.48 10.43
CA LEU A 262 -8.24 20.40 10.32
C LEU A 262 -7.75 20.68 8.89
N PRO A 263 -6.72 21.53 8.74
CA PRO A 263 -6.08 21.77 7.46
C PRO A 263 -5.40 20.48 6.94
N VAL A 264 -5.59 20.21 5.66
CA VAL A 264 -4.80 19.23 4.92
C VAL A 264 -3.51 19.89 4.49
N THR A 265 -2.37 19.38 4.90
CA THR A 265 -1.05 19.95 4.62
C THR A 265 -0.38 19.33 3.41
N GLU A 266 -0.73 18.10 3.06
CA GLU A 266 -0.19 17.41 1.91
C GLU A 266 -1.12 16.30 1.43
N THR A 267 -1.10 16.04 0.13
CA THR A 267 -1.81 14.93 -0.51
C THR A 267 -0.87 14.18 -1.41
N TRP A 268 -0.99 12.86 -1.49
CA TRP A 268 -0.20 12.05 -2.40
C TRP A 268 -0.99 10.85 -2.92
N GLY A 269 -0.54 10.33 -4.04
CA GLY A 269 -0.94 9.04 -4.58
C GLY A 269 0.18 8.01 -4.42
N GLY A 270 -0.16 6.75 -4.62
CA GLY A 270 0.80 5.65 -4.67
C GLY A 270 0.21 4.48 -5.44
N MET A 271 1.06 3.69 -6.06
CA MET A 271 0.66 2.46 -6.72
C MET A 271 0.83 1.29 -5.75
N ILE A 272 -0.25 0.57 -5.51
CA ILE A 272 -0.32 -0.58 -4.60
C ILE A 272 -0.57 -1.84 -5.40
#